data_20f582b21e66d920ee2f1738a533efba
#
_entry.id   20f582b21e66d920ee2f1738a533efba
#
_cell.length_a   1.000
_cell.length_b   1.000
_cell.length_c   1.000
_cell.angle_alpha   90.00
_cell.angle_beta   90.00
_cell.angle_gamma   90.00
#
_symmetry.space_group_name_H-M   'P 1'
#
loop_
_entity.id
_entity.type
_entity.pdbx_description
1 polymer ?
#
loop_
_entity_poly.entity_id
_entity_poly.type
_entity_poly.pdbx_seq_one_letter_code
_entity_poly.pdbx_strand_id
1 'polypeptide(L)'
;MTPLAELLAERIRRFGPITFADFMRECLYHPIHGYYSKTEFTRFADYYTSVDVHPIFGRLLARQFSEMWEHLGRPSEFMLVECGAGAGRLAAHVLDFSESQLSDFYEALCYVAVERSSARREQATGRSKRHVEAGHFAASIEIPARIPAGCLFSNELLDALPVHRTVMQDGALKEVFVNFANDRFVDSIAPLSTCAIQEYFATHGVAFQESQQAEAGLEACDWITEVGRRLERGYILTIDYGHRAAELFDDHHMRGTLLAYQNHRATENYYTSPGEQDLTAHVNFTALETWGKRAGLETVGMTSQTSFLLALGRGNELADLHEPGQTELEQARARLQLKTLIYPEGMGERFQVLIQQKGTGSAQLTGLAGIA
;
A
#
# COMPACT_ATOMS: atom_id res chain seq x y z
N MET A 1 -5.41 -13.98 -26.59
CA MET A 1 -5.77 -12.90 -25.65
C MET A 1 -6.35 -13.52 -24.39
N THR A 2 -6.20 -12.89 -23.22
CA THR A 2 -6.89 -13.29 -21.99
C THR A 2 -8.40 -13.02 -22.11
N PRO A 3 -9.28 -13.68 -21.33
CA PRO A 3 -10.70 -13.36 -21.33
C PRO A 3 -10.99 -11.88 -21.04
N LEU A 4 -10.23 -11.26 -20.13
CA LEU A 4 -10.37 -9.84 -19.85
C LEU A 4 -9.92 -8.96 -21.03
N ALA A 5 -8.87 -9.36 -21.74
CA ALA A 5 -8.41 -8.63 -22.92
C ALA A 5 -9.47 -8.60 -24.03
N GLU A 6 -10.22 -9.68 -24.21
CA GLU A 6 -11.34 -9.75 -25.18
C GLU A 6 -12.46 -8.79 -24.79
N LEU A 7 -12.86 -8.76 -23.51
CA LEU A 7 -13.89 -7.84 -23.00
C LEU A 7 -13.48 -6.38 -23.16
N LEU A 8 -12.24 -6.04 -22.82
CA LEU A 8 -11.70 -4.69 -22.96
C LEU A 8 -11.59 -4.26 -24.43
N ALA A 9 -11.14 -5.16 -25.31
CA ALA A 9 -11.06 -4.89 -26.74
C ALA A 9 -12.44 -4.64 -27.34
N GLU A 10 -13.47 -5.42 -26.95
CA GLU A 10 -14.86 -5.19 -27.41
C GLU A 10 -15.41 -3.86 -26.88
N ARG A 11 -15.19 -3.53 -25.58
CA ARG A 11 -15.57 -2.25 -25.00
C ARG A 11 -14.96 -1.08 -25.76
N ILE A 12 -13.66 -1.14 -26.06
CA ILE A 12 -12.94 -0.08 -26.77
C ILE A 12 -13.42 0.05 -28.23
N ARG A 13 -13.62 -1.06 -28.92
CA ARG A 13 -14.16 -1.02 -30.29
C ARG A 13 -15.54 -0.37 -30.35
N ARG A 14 -16.36 -0.56 -29.34
CA ARG A 14 -17.74 -0.06 -29.28
C ARG A 14 -17.86 1.38 -28.81
N PHE A 15 -17.06 1.77 -27.82
CA PHE A 15 -17.21 3.05 -27.12
C PHE A 15 -16.02 4.00 -27.24
N GLY A 16 -14.94 3.57 -27.89
CA GLY A 16 -13.71 4.32 -28.04
C GLY A 16 -12.68 4.04 -26.91
N PRO A 17 -11.52 4.73 -26.97
CA PRO A 17 -10.45 4.58 -26.00
C PRO A 17 -10.92 4.83 -24.57
N ILE A 18 -10.33 4.11 -23.61
CA ILE A 18 -10.59 4.26 -22.17
C ILE A 18 -9.38 4.89 -21.48
N THR A 19 -9.56 5.52 -20.33
CA THR A 19 -8.43 6.01 -19.52
C THR A 19 -7.53 4.87 -19.09
N PHE A 20 -6.24 5.14 -18.85
CA PHE A 20 -5.37 4.10 -18.29
C PHE A 20 -5.82 3.70 -16.87
N ALA A 21 -6.38 4.62 -16.10
CA ALA A 21 -6.96 4.31 -14.78
C ALA A 21 -8.10 3.29 -14.89
N ASP A 22 -9.01 3.41 -15.86
CA ASP A 22 -10.04 2.41 -16.10
C ASP A 22 -9.47 1.07 -16.55
N PHE A 23 -8.47 1.08 -17.44
CA PHE A 23 -7.78 -0.14 -17.87
C PHE A 23 -7.11 -0.85 -16.68
N MET A 24 -6.34 -0.14 -15.86
CA MET A 24 -5.67 -0.68 -14.68
C MET A 24 -6.68 -1.22 -13.66
N ARG A 25 -7.79 -0.49 -13.44
CA ARG A 25 -8.87 -0.95 -12.55
C ARG A 25 -9.46 -2.27 -12.99
N GLU A 26 -9.75 -2.43 -14.28
CA GLU A 26 -10.27 -3.69 -14.81
C GLU A 26 -9.21 -4.81 -14.72
N CYS A 27 -7.94 -4.52 -15.07
CA CYS A 27 -6.86 -5.50 -14.98
C CYS A 27 -6.66 -6.04 -13.56
N LEU A 28 -6.75 -5.19 -12.55
CA LEU A 28 -6.49 -5.58 -11.17
C LEU A 28 -7.75 -6.06 -10.43
N TYR A 29 -8.90 -5.42 -10.66
CA TYR A 29 -10.08 -5.56 -9.80
C TYR A 29 -11.35 -6.03 -10.50
N HIS A 30 -11.31 -6.38 -11.81
CA HIS A 30 -12.49 -6.95 -12.46
C HIS A 30 -13.01 -8.17 -11.66
N PRO A 31 -14.32 -8.25 -11.34
CA PRO A 31 -14.85 -9.22 -10.36
C PRO A 31 -14.51 -10.69 -10.64
N ILE A 32 -14.36 -11.06 -11.93
CA ILE A 32 -14.10 -12.44 -12.36
C ILE A 32 -12.66 -12.62 -12.86
N HIS A 33 -12.16 -11.65 -13.63
CA HIS A 33 -10.93 -11.79 -14.41
C HIS A 33 -9.78 -10.89 -13.92
N GLY A 34 -10.03 -10.07 -12.88
CA GLY A 34 -9.02 -9.20 -12.31
C GLY A 34 -7.95 -9.98 -11.55
N TYR A 35 -6.73 -9.47 -11.59
CA TYR A 35 -5.57 -10.09 -10.96
C TYR A 35 -5.83 -10.42 -9.48
N TYR A 36 -6.38 -9.49 -8.70
CA TYR A 36 -6.68 -9.68 -7.28
C TYR A 36 -7.98 -10.45 -7.00
N SER A 37 -8.81 -10.71 -8.00
CA SER A 37 -10.11 -11.40 -7.82
C SER A 37 -10.01 -12.92 -7.95
N LYS A 38 -8.87 -13.46 -8.41
CA LYS A 38 -8.67 -14.89 -8.62
C LYS A 38 -8.59 -15.63 -7.28
N THR A 39 -9.32 -16.75 -7.17
CA THR A 39 -9.34 -17.62 -5.98
C THR A 39 -8.04 -18.39 -5.78
N GLU A 40 -7.39 -18.81 -6.88
CA GLU A 40 -6.08 -19.48 -6.87
C GLU A 40 -4.94 -18.47 -7.01
N PHE A 41 -4.95 -17.48 -6.12
CA PHE A 41 -3.93 -16.45 -6.15
C PHE A 41 -2.65 -16.97 -5.50
N THR A 42 -1.70 -17.40 -6.30
CA THR A 42 -0.34 -17.70 -5.87
C THR A 42 0.53 -16.44 -5.99
N ARG A 43 0.28 -15.45 -5.11
CA ARG A 43 1.10 -14.23 -5.02
C ARG A 43 2.60 -14.53 -4.93
N PHE A 44 2.94 -15.66 -4.32
CA PHE A 44 4.31 -16.21 -4.25
C PHE A 44 4.94 -16.52 -5.61
N ALA A 45 4.16 -16.65 -6.69
CA ALA A 45 4.70 -16.88 -8.02
C ALA A 45 5.16 -15.60 -8.71
N ASP A 46 4.69 -14.42 -8.27
CA ASP A 46 4.97 -13.16 -8.94
C ASP A 46 5.94 -12.26 -8.17
N TYR A 47 5.78 -12.09 -6.85
CA TYR A 47 6.71 -11.37 -5.97
C TYR A 47 6.47 -11.68 -4.48
N TYR A 48 7.47 -11.34 -3.63
CA TYR A 48 7.36 -11.43 -2.18
C TYR A 48 6.98 -10.07 -1.60
N THR A 49 6.07 -10.05 -0.63
CA THR A 49 5.76 -8.86 0.17
C THR A 49 6.53 -8.87 1.49
N SER A 50 6.67 -7.71 2.13
CA SER A 50 7.31 -7.59 3.45
C SER A 50 6.74 -8.57 4.48
N VAL A 51 5.43 -8.82 4.42
CA VAL A 51 4.70 -9.75 5.31
C VAL A 51 5.08 -11.22 5.09
N ASP A 52 5.43 -11.58 3.85
CA ASP A 52 5.75 -12.96 3.47
C ASP A 52 7.18 -13.35 3.86
N VAL A 53 8.05 -12.37 4.09
CA VAL A 53 9.47 -12.60 4.37
C VAL A 53 9.67 -13.21 5.75
N HIS A 54 9.17 -12.55 6.81
CA HIS A 54 9.34 -13.02 8.21
C HIS A 54 8.33 -12.38 9.16
N PRO A 55 7.83 -13.08 10.20
CA PRO A 55 6.93 -12.54 11.21
C PRO A 55 7.46 -11.30 11.94
N ILE A 56 8.77 -11.05 11.97
CA ILE A 56 9.40 -9.87 12.60
C ILE A 56 8.77 -8.56 12.12
N PHE A 57 8.38 -8.48 10.84
CA PHE A 57 7.73 -7.29 10.30
C PHE A 57 6.46 -6.95 11.08
N GLY A 58 5.56 -7.91 11.26
CA GLY A 58 4.33 -7.71 12.04
C GLY A 58 4.59 -7.49 13.54
N ARG A 59 5.63 -8.12 14.11
CA ARG A 59 6.03 -7.93 15.52
C ARG A 59 6.52 -6.50 15.80
N LEU A 60 7.34 -5.96 14.91
CA LEU A 60 7.83 -4.58 15.01
C LEU A 60 6.70 -3.57 14.80
N LEU A 61 5.78 -3.84 13.86
CA LEU A 61 4.58 -3.02 13.70
C LEU A 61 3.69 -3.05 14.95
N ALA A 62 3.53 -4.22 15.60
CA ALA A 62 2.77 -4.30 16.85
C ALA A 62 3.35 -3.41 17.96
N ARG A 63 4.70 -3.30 18.06
CA ARG A 63 5.35 -2.34 18.98
C ARG A 63 5.00 -0.90 18.64
N GLN A 64 5.04 -0.54 17.35
CA GLN A 64 4.67 0.81 16.91
C GLN A 64 3.19 1.11 17.22
N PHE A 65 2.29 0.17 17.01
CA PHE A 65 0.87 0.35 17.32
C PHE A 65 0.62 0.44 18.82
N SER A 66 1.32 -0.34 19.65
CA SER A 66 1.28 -0.22 21.11
C SER A 66 1.76 1.15 21.59
N GLU A 67 2.86 1.67 21.04
CA GLU A 67 3.35 3.02 21.32
C GLU A 67 2.30 4.09 20.93
N MET A 68 1.67 3.95 19.76
CA MET A 68 0.59 4.84 19.32
C MET A 68 -0.61 4.82 20.29
N TRP A 69 -0.98 3.64 20.78
CA TRP A 69 -2.03 3.47 21.79
C TRP A 69 -1.65 4.16 23.11
N GLU A 70 -0.40 4.04 23.57
CA GLU A 70 0.09 4.75 24.75
C GLU A 70 0.02 6.28 24.58
N HIS A 71 0.47 6.80 23.43
CA HIS A 71 0.37 8.23 23.11
C HIS A 71 -1.06 8.76 23.04
N LEU A 72 -2.04 7.90 22.73
CA LEU A 72 -3.46 8.24 22.81
C LEU A 72 -4.02 8.17 24.25
N GLY A 73 -3.17 7.91 25.26
CA GLY A 73 -3.57 7.83 26.67
C GLY A 73 -4.22 6.49 27.03
N ARG A 74 -3.84 5.42 26.35
CA ARG A 74 -4.30 4.04 26.59
C ARG A 74 -5.83 3.91 26.59
N PRO A 75 -6.53 4.26 25.50
CA PRO A 75 -7.98 4.09 25.43
C PRO A 75 -8.35 2.62 25.64
N SER A 76 -9.49 2.37 26.26
CA SER A 76 -9.99 0.99 26.53
C SER A 76 -10.35 0.24 25.24
N GLU A 77 -10.51 0.94 24.13
CA GLU A 77 -10.68 0.37 22.79
C GLU A 77 -9.76 1.13 21.81
N PHE A 78 -8.87 0.38 21.16
CA PHE A 78 -7.99 0.88 20.11
C PHE A 78 -8.28 0.14 18.80
N MET A 79 -8.88 0.84 17.86
CA MET A 79 -9.24 0.23 16.57
C MET A 79 -8.03 0.26 15.65
N LEU A 80 -7.52 -0.93 15.28
CA LEU A 80 -6.45 -1.11 14.30
C LEU A 80 -7.03 -1.60 12.98
N VAL A 81 -7.03 -0.76 11.95
CA VAL A 81 -7.67 -1.07 10.67
C VAL A 81 -6.61 -1.29 9.60
N GLU A 82 -6.49 -2.52 9.11
CA GLU A 82 -5.61 -2.88 7.99
C GLU A 82 -6.37 -2.80 6.67
N CYS A 83 -5.96 -1.94 5.76
CA CYS A 83 -6.53 -1.85 4.42
C CYS A 83 -5.73 -2.71 3.44
N GLY A 84 -6.42 -3.59 2.70
CA GLY A 84 -5.76 -4.56 1.81
C GLY A 84 -5.17 -5.74 2.56
N ALA A 85 -5.85 -6.24 3.60
CA ALA A 85 -5.33 -7.26 4.54
C ALA A 85 -5.01 -8.62 3.89
N GLY A 86 -5.42 -8.86 2.65
CA GLY A 86 -5.19 -10.11 1.97
C GLY A 86 -5.70 -11.31 2.77
N ALA A 87 -4.88 -12.36 2.89
CA ALA A 87 -5.20 -13.57 3.65
C ALA A 87 -4.95 -13.44 5.16
N GLY A 88 -4.74 -12.23 5.70
CA GLY A 88 -4.64 -11.94 7.13
C GLY A 88 -3.34 -12.41 7.80
N ARG A 89 -2.23 -12.50 7.06
CA ARG A 89 -0.93 -12.91 7.64
C ARG A 89 -0.38 -11.84 8.58
N LEU A 90 -0.42 -10.58 8.15
CA LEU A 90 0.07 -9.48 8.96
C LEU A 90 -0.78 -9.35 10.24
N ALA A 91 -2.10 -9.44 10.10
CA ALA A 91 -3.02 -9.46 11.23
C ALA A 91 -2.65 -10.54 12.26
N ALA A 92 -2.40 -11.78 11.81
CA ALA A 92 -2.00 -12.87 12.70
C ALA A 92 -0.68 -12.56 13.40
N HIS A 93 0.35 -12.09 12.71
CA HIS A 93 1.65 -11.75 13.31
C HIS A 93 1.53 -10.63 14.36
N VAL A 94 0.71 -9.60 14.07
CA VAL A 94 0.47 -8.49 15.01
C VAL A 94 -0.29 -8.99 16.25
N LEU A 95 -1.37 -9.73 16.05
CA LEU A 95 -2.23 -10.21 17.12
C LEU A 95 -1.53 -11.23 18.03
N ASP A 96 -0.85 -12.23 17.43
CA ASP A 96 -0.12 -13.26 18.17
C ASP A 96 0.98 -12.65 19.03
N PHE A 97 1.70 -11.67 18.48
CA PHE A 97 2.74 -10.97 19.23
C PHE A 97 2.16 -10.06 20.32
N SER A 98 1.08 -9.36 20.03
CA SER A 98 0.42 -8.49 21.01
C SER A 98 -0.12 -9.31 22.19
N GLU A 99 -0.77 -10.44 21.95
CA GLU A 99 -1.27 -11.34 22.99
C GLU A 99 -0.14 -11.84 23.91
N SER A 100 1.01 -12.20 23.32
CA SER A 100 2.11 -12.81 24.07
C SER A 100 3.05 -11.82 24.76
N GLN A 101 3.25 -10.61 24.19
CA GLN A 101 4.29 -9.66 24.61
C GLN A 101 3.77 -8.27 25.01
N LEU A 102 2.53 -7.94 24.67
CA LEU A 102 1.94 -6.60 24.84
C LEU A 102 0.51 -6.73 25.39
N SER A 103 0.34 -7.48 26.49
CA SER A 103 -0.97 -7.90 27.02
C SER A 103 -1.94 -6.74 27.25
N ASP A 104 -1.49 -5.63 27.86
CA ASP A 104 -2.34 -4.47 28.11
C ASP A 104 -2.86 -3.82 26.81
N PHE A 105 -2.01 -3.80 25.78
CA PHE A 105 -2.40 -3.33 24.45
C PHE A 105 -3.36 -4.30 23.79
N TYR A 106 -3.09 -5.61 23.88
CA TYR A 106 -3.95 -6.64 23.29
C TYR A 106 -5.37 -6.58 23.87
N GLU A 107 -5.54 -6.38 25.18
CA GLU A 107 -6.85 -6.22 25.83
C GLU A 107 -7.68 -5.06 25.25
N ALA A 108 -7.02 -3.99 24.80
CA ALA A 108 -7.67 -2.84 24.20
C ALA A 108 -7.84 -2.97 22.67
N LEU A 109 -7.19 -3.95 22.03
CA LEU A 109 -7.05 -4.04 20.58
C LEU A 109 -8.31 -4.58 19.91
N CYS A 110 -8.87 -3.80 18.97
CA CYS A 110 -9.91 -4.23 18.04
C CYS A 110 -9.33 -4.18 16.61
N TYR A 111 -8.92 -5.33 16.08
CA TYR A 111 -8.31 -5.42 14.74
C TYR A 111 -9.39 -5.65 13.68
N VAL A 112 -9.42 -4.78 12.67
CA VAL A 112 -10.33 -4.88 11.52
C VAL A 112 -9.53 -5.06 10.24
N ALA A 113 -9.59 -6.26 9.67
CA ALA A 113 -8.95 -6.60 8.39
C ALA A 113 -9.89 -6.26 7.24
N VAL A 114 -9.58 -5.19 6.47
CA VAL A 114 -10.40 -4.77 5.32
C VAL A 114 -9.85 -5.41 4.06
N GLU A 115 -10.67 -6.25 3.41
CA GLU A 115 -10.31 -6.97 2.19
C GLU A 115 -11.54 -7.17 1.30
N ARG A 116 -11.44 -6.90 0.00
CA ARG A 116 -12.56 -7.01 -0.94
C ARG A 116 -12.89 -8.46 -1.31
N SER A 117 -11.88 -9.33 -1.41
CA SER A 117 -12.07 -10.74 -1.76
C SER A 117 -12.71 -11.53 -0.61
N SER A 118 -13.87 -12.13 -0.83
CA SER A 118 -14.54 -12.99 0.17
C SER A 118 -13.67 -14.18 0.56
N ALA A 119 -13.03 -14.83 -0.40
CA ALA A 119 -12.16 -15.97 -0.15
C ALA A 119 -10.97 -15.60 0.76
N ARG A 120 -10.39 -14.40 0.57
CA ARG A 120 -9.29 -13.92 1.43
C ARG A 120 -9.79 -13.54 2.81
N ARG A 121 -10.97 -12.92 2.94
CA ARG A 121 -11.57 -12.65 4.26
C ARG A 121 -11.82 -13.95 5.03
N GLU A 122 -12.31 -15.01 4.38
CA GLU A 122 -12.48 -16.32 5.00
C GLU A 122 -11.13 -16.91 5.46
N GLN A 123 -10.09 -16.80 4.64
CA GLN A 123 -8.74 -17.22 5.02
C GLN A 123 -8.21 -16.42 6.22
N ALA A 124 -8.39 -15.09 6.22
CA ALA A 124 -7.97 -14.21 7.32
C ALA A 124 -8.70 -14.56 8.62
N THR A 125 -10.02 -14.77 8.54
CA THR A 125 -10.84 -15.20 9.68
C THR A 125 -10.39 -16.57 10.21
N GLY A 126 -10.15 -17.53 9.32
CA GLY A 126 -9.65 -18.86 9.69
C GLY A 126 -8.27 -18.83 10.34
N ARG A 127 -7.37 -18.00 9.83
CA ARG A 127 -6.01 -17.81 10.38
C ARG A 127 -6.02 -17.17 11.76
N SER A 128 -6.93 -16.22 11.99
CA SER A 128 -7.06 -15.47 13.25
C SER A 128 -8.16 -16.03 14.16
N LYS A 129 -8.57 -17.30 13.99
CA LYS A 129 -9.74 -17.89 14.64
C LYS A 129 -9.78 -17.64 16.16
N ARG A 130 -8.67 -17.85 16.88
CA ARG A 130 -8.61 -17.63 18.34
C ARG A 130 -8.86 -16.18 18.73
N HIS A 131 -8.39 -15.22 17.91
CA HIS A 131 -8.61 -13.78 18.12
C HIS A 131 -10.03 -13.35 17.77
N VAL A 132 -10.69 -14.04 16.81
CA VAL A 132 -12.13 -13.87 16.53
C VAL A 132 -12.95 -14.33 17.72
N GLU A 133 -12.65 -15.52 18.28
CA GLU A 133 -13.33 -16.09 19.45
C GLU A 133 -13.12 -15.22 20.71
N ALA A 134 -11.97 -14.58 20.83
CA ALA A 134 -11.66 -13.62 21.90
C ALA A 134 -12.26 -12.21 21.68
N GLY A 135 -12.81 -11.91 20.49
CA GLY A 135 -13.41 -10.62 20.18
C GLY A 135 -12.42 -9.54 19.70
N HIS A 136 -11.17 -9.90 19.41
CA HIS A 136 -10.11 -8.97 19.01
C HIS A 136 -9.90 -8.86 17.49
N PHE A 137 -10.57 -9.68 16.67
CA PHE A 137 -10.42 -9.66 15.21
C PHE A 137 -11.75 -9.74 14.48
N ALA A 138 -11.89 -8.91 13.45
CA ALA A 138 -12.97 -8.99 12.47
C ALA A 138 -12.44 -8.77 11.05
N ALA A 139 -12.98 -9.50 10.06
CA ALA A 139 -12.76 -9.24 8.65
C ALA A 139 -13.94 -8.48 8.05
N SER A 140 -13.68 -7.43 7.25
CA SER A 140 -14.69 -6.56 6.65
C SER A 140 -14.41 -6.36 5.16
N ILE A 141 -15.46 -6.04 4.40
CA ILE A 141 -15.31 -5.60 3.01
C ILE A 141 -15.03 -4.09 2.93
N GLU A 142 -15.49 -3.33 3.93
CA GLU A 142 -15.42 -1.87 3.97
C GLU A 142 -14.65 -1.38 5.22
N ILE A 143 -14.00 -0.26 5.05
CA ILE A 143 -13.40 0.48 6.17
C ILE A 143 -14.53 0.93 7.11
N PRO A 144 -14.39 0.77 8.45
CA PRO A 144 -15.38 1.26 9.40
C PRO A 144 -15.74 2.73 9.13
N ALA A 145 -17.02 3.05 9.20
CA ALA A 145 -17.51 4.41 8.91
C ALA A 145 -16.91 5.46 9.86
N ARG A 146 -16.51 5.04 11.06
CA ARG A 146 -15.95 5.88 12.11
C ARG A 146 -14.88 5.12 12.89
N ILE A 147 -13.75 5.77 13.16
CA ILE A 147 -12.64 5.26 13.96
C ILE A 147 -12.43 6.26 15.11
N PRO A 148 -13.02 6.02 16.29
CA PRO A 148 -12.99 6.97 17.42
C PRO A 148 -11.58 7.20 17.96
N ALA A 149 -10.81 6.11 18.14
CA ALA A 149 -9.41 6.13 18.54
C ALA A 149 -8.69 4.92 17.95
N GLY A 150 -7.54 5.14 17.26
CA GLY A 150 -6.83 4.01 16.69
C GLY A 150 -5.79 4.36 15.64
N CYS A 151 -5.43 3.35 14.86
CA CYS A 151 -4.57 3.49 13.70
C CYS A 151 -5.20 2.79 12.49
N LEU A 152 -5.27 3.49 11.37
CA LEU A 152 -5.56 2.88 10.08
C LEU A 152 -4.24 2.76 9.32
N PHE A 153 -3.99 1.58 8.73
CA PHE A 153 -2.75 1.40 7.99
C PHE A 153 -2.93 0.60 6.72
N SER A 154 -1.99 0.78 5.80
CA SER A 154 -1.87 0.02 4.56
C SER A 154 -0.41 -0.37 4.33
N ASN A 155 -0.22 -1.56 3.79
CA ASN A 155 1.07 -2.08 3.35
C ASN A 155 0.92 -2.64 1.93
N GLU A 156 1.63 -2.06 0.96
CA GLU A 156 1.56 -2.48 -0.44
C GLU A 156 0.11 -2.47 -0.96
N LEU A 157 -0.56 -1.33 -0.85
CA LEU A 157 -1.93 -1.12 -1.29
C LEU A 157 -2.05 -0.01 -2.33
N LEU A 158 -1.36 1.12 -2.09
CA LEU A 158 -1.59 2.32 -2.88
C LEU A 158 -0.87 2.29 -4.23
N ASP A 159 0.21 1.53 -4.33
CA ASP A 159 0.93 1.26 -5.59
C ASP A 159 0.06 0.53 -6.62
N ALA A 160 -0.92 -0.26 -6.15
CA ALA A 160 -1.88 -0.98 -6.97
C ALA A 160 -3.19 -0.20 -7.24
N LEU A 161 -3.35 1.00 -6.70
CA LEU A 161 -4.51 1.84 -7.04
C LEU A 161 -4.40 2.40 -8.46
N PRO A 162 -5.51 2.43 -9.22
CA PRO A 162 -5.54 2.96 -10.57
C PRO A 162 -4.97 4.36 -10.71
N VAL A 163 -4.12 4.55 -11.73
CA VAL A 163 -3.48 5.82 -12.04
C VAL A 163 -3.83 6.31 -13.44
N HIS A 164 -3.93 7.63 -13.62
CA HIS A 164 -3.99 8.25 -14.93
C HIS A 164 -2.57 8.43 -15.47
N ARG A 165 -2.31 8.01 -16.69
CA ARG A 165 -1.04 8.27 -17.37
C ARG A 165 -1.11 9.57 -18.16
N THR A 166 -0.08 10.39 -18.02
CA THR A 166 0.02 11.67 -18.72
C THR A 166 1.32 11.78 -19.49
N VAL A 167 1.34 12.68 -20.45
CA VAL A 167 2.54 13.02 -21.23
C VAL A 167 2.52 14.51 -21.56
N MET A 168 3.68 15.15 -21.44
CA MET A 168 3.87 16.51 -21.99
C MET A 168 4.11 16.42 -23.49
N GLN A 169 3.24 17.00 -24.28
CA GLN A 169 3.36 16.99 -25.74
C GLN A 169 2.91 18.32 -26.34
N ASP A 170 3.76 18.91 -27.21
CA ASP A 170 3.53 20.20 -27.84
C ASP A 170 3.31 21.33 -26.83
N GLY A 171 4.03 21.30 -25.71
CA GLY A 171 3.94 22.26 -24.61
C GLY A 171 2.65 22.17 -23.80
N ALA A 172 1.86 21.10 -23.95
CA ALA A 172 0.63 20.87 -23.19
C ALA A 172 0.62 19.50 -22.52
N LEU A 173 0.10 19.43 -21.28
CA LEU A 173 -0.12 18.17 -20.60
C LEU A 173 -1.34 17.46 -21.22
N LYS A 174 -1.13 16.26 -21.72
CA LYS A 174 -2.14 15.40 -22.34
C LYS A 174 -2.25 14.09 -21.56
N GLU A 175 -3.35 13.38 -21.73
CA GLU A 175 -3.56 12.08 -21.10
C GLU A 175 -3.33 10.95 -22.11
N VAL A 176 -2.75 9.85 -21.61
CA VAL A 176 -2.52 8.63 -22.38
C VAL A 176 -3.67 7.66 -22.10
N PHE A 177 -4.53 7.49 -23.09
CA PHE A 177 -5.63 6.53 -23.11
C PHE A 177 -5.18 5.20 -23.68
N VAL A 178 -5.92 4.15 -23.36
CA VAL A 178 -5.75 2.82 -23.94
C VAL A 178 -6.73 2.64 -25.10
N ASN A 179 -6.20 2.38 -26.28
CA ASN A 179 -6.96 2.05 -27.48
C ASN A 179 -6.68 0.61 -27.92
N PHE A 180 -7.51 0.06 -28.80
CA PHE A 180 -7.30 -1.27 -29.37
C PHE A 180 -7.27 -1.19 -30.90
N ALA A 181 -6.10 -1.42 -31.48
CA ALA A 181 -5.86 -1.35 -32.92
C ALA A 181 -4.88 -2.43 -33.37
N ASN A 182 -5.07 -2.99 -34.56
CA ASN A 182 -4.24 -4.06 -35.11
C ASN A 182 -4.10 -5.26 -34.13
N ASP A 183 -5.20 -5.65 -33.52
CA ASP A 183 -5.33 -6.74 -32.56
C ASP A 183 -4.42 -6.65 -31.33
N ARG A 184 -4.09 -5.42 -30.92
CA ARG A 184 -3.33 -5.12 -29.69
C ARG A 184 -3.78 -3.84 -29.01
N PHE A 185 -3.54 -3.75 -27.70
CA PHE A 185 -3.69 -2.50 -26.97
C PHE A 185 -2.53 -1.56 -27.29
N VAL A 186 -2.86 -0.29 -27.50
CA VAL A 186 -1.91 0.77 -27.86
C VAL A 186 -2.25 2.07 -27.15
N ASP A 187 -1.25 2.90 -26.92
CA ASP A 187 -1.45 4.25 -26.38
C ASP A 187 -2.19 5.14 -27.42
N SER A 188 -3.08 5.98 -26.91
CA SER A 188 -3.79 7.02 -27.65
C SER A 188 -3.78 8.31 -26.85
N ILE A 189 -3.13 9.34 -27.36
CA ILE A 189 -2.96 10.62 -26.65
C ILE A 189 -4.15 11.52 -26.96
N ALA A 190 -4.75 12.09 -25.90
CA ALA A 190 -5.92 12.98 -25.99
C ALA A 190 -5.86 14.06 -24.88
N PRO A 191 -6.74 15.06 -24.92
CA PRO A 191 -6.90 15.99 -23.79
C PRO A 191 -7.20 15.27 -22.49
N LEU A 192 -6.87 15.89 -21.35
CA LEU A 192 -7.16 15.33 -20.03
C LEU A 192 -8.65 15.00 -19.86
N SER A 193 -8.94 13.82 -19.31
CA SER A 193 -10.31 13.35 -19.04
C SER A 193 -10.97 14.12 -17.89
N THR A 194 -10.17 14.69 -16.99
CA THR A 194 -10.63 15.47 -15.84
C THR A 194 -9.64 16.58 -15.49
N CYS A 195 -10.15 17.71 -15.01
CA CYS A 195 -9.32 18.81 -14.50
C CYS A 195 -8.56 18.43 -13.20
N ALA A 196 -8.98 17.37 -12.50
CA ALA A 196 -8.30 16.88 -11.30
C ALA A 196 -6.85 16.46 -11.58
N ILE A 197 -6.55 15.96 -12.78
CA ILE A 197 -5.18 15.62 -13.19
C ILE A 197 -4.30 16.89 -13.23
N GLN A 198 -4.80 17.96 -13.81
CA GLN A 198 -4.08 19.22 -13.86
C GLN A 198 -3.89 19.82 -12.46
N GLU A 199 -4.93 19.78 -11.60
CA GLU A 199 -4.86 20.21 -10.20
C GLU A 199 -3.84 19.40 -9.42
N TYR A 200 -3.80 18.08 -9.62
CA TYR A 200 -2.84 17.19 -8.98
C TYR A 200 -1.40 17.65 -9.21
N PHE A 201 -0.98 17.82 -10.45
CA PHE A 201 0.39 18.24 -10.77
C PHE A 201 0.67 19.70 -10.37
N ALA A 202 -0.28 20.61 -10.58
CA ALA A 202 -0.13 22.00 -10.19
C ALA A 202 0.04 22.19 -8.66
N THR A 203 -0.66 21.38 -7.86
CA THR A 203 -0.55 21.37 -6.40
C THR A 203 0.86 21.02 -5.92
N HIS A 204 1.60 20.23 -6.68
CA HIS A 204 2.96 19.81 -6.35
C HIS A 204 4.04 20.65 -7.03
N GLY A 205 3.67 21.67 -7.81
CA GLY A 205 4.61 22.53 -8.52
C GLY A 205 5.43 21.79 -9.59
N VAL A 206 4.87 20.71 -10.17
CA VAL A 206 5.55 19.90 -11.17
C VAL A 206 5.69 20.68 -12.48
N ALA A 207 6.93 20.84 -12.96
CA ALA A 207 7.24 21.37 -14.28
C ALA A 207 7.72 20.22 -15.16
N PHE A 208 6.91 19.85 -16.14
CA PHE A 208 7.23 18.77 -17.07
C PHE A 208 8.17 19.22 -18.21
N GLN A 209 9.05 18.34 -18.60
CA GLN A 209 9.79 18.44 -19.85
C GLN A 209 8.97 17.88 -21.01
N GLU A 210 9.29 18.31 -22.24
CA GLU A 210 8.67 17.73 -23.44
C GLU A 210 8.92 16.23 -23.51
N SER A 211 7.89 15.46 -23.83
CA SER A 211 7.86 14.00 -23.88
C SER A 211 7.94 13.29 -22.50
N GLN A 212 8.03 14.02 -21.38
CA GLN A 212 7.99 13.41 -20.06
C GLN A 212 6.61 12.82 -19.79
N GLN A 213 6.59 11.58 -19.32
CA GLN A 213 5.40 10.87 -18.86
C GLN A 213 5.36 10.84 -17.33
N ALA A 214 4.16 10.81 -16.77
CA ALA A 214 3.96 10.67 -15.33
C ALA A 214 2.58 10.10 -15.00
N GLU A 215 2.48 9.49 -13.84
CA GLU A 215 1.23 8.98 -13.30
C GLU A 215 0.60 9.98 -12.33
N ALA A 216 -0.72 10.19 -12.45
CA ALA A 216 -1.52 10.92 -11.47
C ALA A 216 -2.35 9.93 -10.65
N GLY A 217 -1.99 9.74 -9.39
CA GLY A 217 -2.64 8.83 -8.45
C GLY A 217 -3.85 9.45 -7.76
N LEU A 218 -4.91 9.76 -8.51
CA LEU A 218 -6.09 10.41 -7.97
C LEU A 218 -6.82 9.54 -6.95
N GLU A 219 -6.89 8.21 -7.18
CA GLU A 219 -7.52 7.28 -6.22
C GLU A 219 -6.77 7.20 -4.89
N ALA A 220 -5.45 7.34 -4.89
CA ALA A 220 -4.68 7.42 -3.64
C ALA A 220 -4.99 8.71 -2.87
N CYS A 221 -5.22 9.84 -3.58
CA CYS A 221 -5.67 11.10 -2.98
C CYS A 221 -7.08 10.98 -2.38
N ASP A 222 -7.98 10.33 -3.08
CA ASP A 222 -9.35 10.06 -2.59
C ASP A 222 -9.31 9.14 -1.38
N TRP A 223 -8.48 8.08 -1.41
CA TRP A 223 -8.33 7.14 -0.31
C TRP A 223 -7.84 7.85 0.96
N ILE A 224 -6.73 8.60 0.90
CA ILE A 224 -6.20 9.30 2.09
C ILE A 224 -7.19 10.33 2.63
N THR A 225 -7.95 10.98 1.75
CA THR A 225 -9.00 11.93 2.14
C THR A 225 -10.12 11.22 2.89
N GLU A 226 -10.57 10.08 2.37
CA GLU A 226 -11.65 9.30 2.96
C GLU A 226 -11.25 8.72 4.33
N VAL A 227 -10.08 8.08 4.43
CA VAL A 227 -9.63 7.52 5.71
C VAL A 227 -9.35 8.60 6.74
N GLY A 228 -8.83 9.76 6.32
CA GLY A 228 -8.63 10.92 7.18
C GLY A 228 -9.93 11.49 7.74
N ARG A 229 -11.03 11.42 6.98
CA ARG A 229 -12.36 11.83 7.48
C ARG A 229 -12.93 10.86 8.50
N ARG A 230 -12.73 9.55 8.32
CA ARG A 230 -13.24 8.49 9.21
C ARG A 230 -12.49 8.40 10.53
N LEU A 231 -11.22 8.78 10.55
CA LEU A 231 -10.41 8.84 11.76
C LEU A 231 -10.77 10.08 12.58
N GLU A 232 -11.15 9.90 13.85
CA GLU A 232 -11.40 11.00 14.76
C GLU A 232 -10.17 11.40 15.54
N ARG A 233 -9.47 10.39 16.10
CA ARG A 233 -8.24 10.58 16.85
C ARG A 233 -7.30 9.40 16.67
N GLY A 234 -6.05 9.66 16.30
CA GLY A 234 -5.05 8.61 16.12
C GLY A 234 -4.15 8.81 14.92
N TYR A 235 -3.82 7.72 14.25
CA TYR A 235 -2.77 7.69 13.24
C TYR A 235 -3.21 7.05 11.93
N ILE A 236 -2.56 7.46 10.85
CA ILE A 236 -2.56 6.73 9.59
C ILE A 236 -1.12 6.38 9.27
N LEU A 237 -0.84 5.10 9.03
CA LEU A 237 0.47 4.59 8.67
C LEU A 237 0.41 3.97 7.28
N THR A 238 1.19 4.51 6.34
CA THR A 238 1.29 4.03 4.96
C THR A 238 2.68 3.49 4.70
N ILE A 239 2.77 2.23 4.28
CA ILE A 239 4.01 1.58 3.86
C ILE A 239 3.84 1.17 2.40
N ASP A 240 4.64 1.77 1.50
CA ASP A 240 4.49 1.53 0.08
C ASP A 240 5.74 1.92 -0.73
N TYR A 241 5.81 1.50 -1.99
CA TYR A 241 6.82 1.97 -2.94
C TYR A 241 6.54 3.40 -3.34
N GLY A 242 7.55 4.23 -3.39
CA GLY A 242 7.36 5.56 -3.94
C GLY A 242 8.34 6.60 -3.44
N HIS A 243 8.05 7.82 -3.81
CA HIS A 243 8.92 8.96 -3.58
C HIS A 243 8.12 10.21 -3.23
N ARG A 244 8.83 11.24 -2.79
CA ARG A 244 8.27 12.60 -2.80
C ARG A 244 8.13 13.12 -4.23
N ALA A 245 7.21 14.04 -4.46
CA ALA A 245 6.94 14.59 -5.79
C ALA A 245 8.21 15.11 -6.50
N ALA A 246 9.13 15.75 -5.75
CA ALA A 246 10.36 16.29 -6.30
C ALA A 246 11.30 15.22 -6.90
N GLU A 247 11.28 14.00 -6.35
CA GLU A 247 12.05 12.87 -6.87
C GLU A 247 11.25 12.10 -7.92
N LEU A 248 9.94 11.93 -7.69
CA LEU A 248 9.06 11.14 -8.55
C LEU A 248 8.92 11.75 -9.96
N PHE A 249 9.01 13.07 -10.07
CA PHE A 249 8.84 13.81 -11.33
C PHE A 249 10.12 14.46 -11.82
N ASP A 250 11.28 13.99 -11.37
CA ASP A 250 12.58 14.47 -11.83
C ASP A 250 13.01 13.88 -13.19
N ASP A 251 14.19 14.27 -13.66
CA ASP A 251 14.75 13.85 -14.94
C ASP A 251 15.10 12.36 -15.01
N HIS A 252 15.13 11.64 -13.89
CA HIS A 252 15.38 10.19 -13.85
C HIS A 252 14.09 9.39 -14.14
N HIS A 253 12.92 10.01 -14.00
CA HIS A 253 11.62 9.38 -14.22
C HIS A 253 10.90 9.90 -15.47
N MET A 254 11.65 10.11 -16.57
CA MET A 254 11.10 10.62 -17.84
C MET A 254 9.99 9.74 -18.44
N ARG A 255 9.90 8.47 -18.06
CA ARG A 255 8.90 7.51 -18.59
C ARG A 255 7.85 7.11 -17.55
N GLY A 256 7.82 7.80 -16.39
CA GLY A 256 7.00 7.40 -15.24
C GLY A 256 7.58 6.18 -14.51
N THR A 257 6.76 5.57 -13.68
CA THR A 257 7.15 4.47 -12.77
C THR A 257 6.31 3.21 -12.95
N LEU A 258 5.37 3.23 -13.90
CA LEU A 258 4.44 2.13 -14.13
C LEU A 258 5.16 0.86 -14.57
N LEU A 259 4.93 -0.24 -13.84
CA LEU A 259 5.46 -1.56 -14.13
C LEU A 259 4.37 -2.62 -14.08
N ALA A 260 4.60 -3.71 -14.81
CA ALA A 260 3.84 -4.93 -14.73
C ALA A 260 4.72 -6.05 -14.15
N TYR A 261 4.17 -6.86 -13.26
CA TYR A 261 4.85 -8.01 -12.66
C TYR A 261 4.15 -9.29 -13.03
N GLN A 262 4.94 -10.26 -13.50
CA GLN A 262 4.50 -11.63 -13.77
C GLN A 262 5.67 -12.61 -13.65
N ASN A 263 5.50 -13.71 -12.91
CA ASN A 263 6.53 -14.75 -12.73
C ASN A 263 7.88 -14.17 -12.22
N HIS A 264 7.86 -13.31 -11.22
CA HIS A 264 9.03 -12.61 -10.63
C HIS A 264 9.80 -11.71 -11.61
N ARG A 265 9.18 -11.26 -12.68
CA ARG A 265 9.79 -10.35 -13.65
C ARG A 265 8.99 -9.06 -13.75
N ALA A 266 9.70 -7.96 -13.57
CA ALA A 266 9.18 -6.64 -13.87
C ALA A 266 9.34 -6.33 -15.38
N THR A 267 8.33 -5.71 -15.98
CA THR A 267 8.34 -5.31 -17.37
C THR A 267 7.50 -4.04 -17.56
N GLU A 268 7.85 -3.22 -18.53
CA GLU A 268 7.02 -2.10 -18.99
C GLU A 268 5.89 -2.55 -19.94
N ASN A 269 5.74 -3.87 -20.17
CA ASN A 269 4.79 -4.41 -21.14
C ASN A 269 3.44 -4.74 -20.49
N TYR A 270 2.80 -3.75 -19.92
CA TYR A 270 1.54 -3.86 -19.15
C TYR A 270 0.30 -4.20 -20.00
N TYR A 271 0.41 -4.19 -21.34
CA TYR A 271 -0.68 -4.54 -22.24
C TYR A 271 -0.74 -6.03 -22.63
N THR A 272 0.27 -6.81 -22.27
CA THR A 272 0.42 -8.19 -22.81
C THR A 272 -0.64 -9.15 -22.29
N SER A 273 -0.93 -9.10 -20.99
CA SER A 273 -1.78 -10.10 -20.33
C SER A 273 -2.75 -9.44 -19.33
N PRO A 274 -3.73 -8.62 -19.81
CA PRO A 274 -4.70 -7.99 -18.95
C PRO A 274 -5.37 -8.99 -17.99
N GLY A 275 -5.35 -8.68 -16.69
CA GLY A 275 -5.89 -9.53 -15.63
C GLY A 275 -4.98 -10.69 -15.18
N GLU A 276 -3.79 -10.87 -15.78
CA GLU A 276 -2.84 -11.95 -15.42
C GLU A 276 -1.50 -11.44 -14.92
N GLN A 277 -1.29 -10.14 -14.91
CA GLN A 277 -0.12 -9.47 -14.34
C GLN A 277 -0.56 -8.45 -13.30
N ASP A 278 0.26 -8.26 -12.28
CA ASP A 278 0.12 -7.14 -11.36
C ASP A 278 0.60 -5.86 -12.04
N LEU A 279 -0.09 -4.77 -11.79
CA LEU A 279 0.26 -3.44 -12.31
C LEU A 279 0.48 -2.52 -11.13
N THR A 280 1.66 -1.91 -11.07
CA THR A 280 2.02 -1.00 -9.98
C THR A 280 2.56 0.31 -10.51
N ALA A 281 2.31 1.39 -9.78
CA ALA A 281 2.94 2.68 -9.99
C ALA A 281 3.45 3.22 -8.64
N HIS A 282 4.57 3.95 -8.64
CA HIS A 282 5.10 4.50 -7.39
C HIS A 282 4.14 5.52 -6.77
N VAL A 283 3.96 5.42 -5.48
CA VAL A 283 3.11 6.31 -4.68
C VAL A 283 3.77 7.68 -4.54
N ASN A 284 3.01 8.74 -4.81
CA ASN A 284 3.44 10.10 -4.52
C ASN A 284 3.13 10.45 -3.05
N PHE A 285 4.10 10.33 -2.17
CA PHE A 285 3.93 10.61 -0.75
C PHE A 285 3.65 12.09 -0.47
N THR A 286 4.12 13.03 -1.30
CA THR A 286 3.75 14.45 -1.18
C THR A 286 2.25 14.65 -1.45
N ALA A 287 1.65 13.85 -2.34
CA ALA A 287 0.21 13.88 -2.55
C ALA A 287 -0.55 13.40 -1.31
N LEU A 288 -0.12 12.29 -0.70
CA LEU A 288 -0.74 11.79 0.54
C LEU A 288 -0.65 12.82 1.68
N GLU A 289 0.50 13.49 1.85
CA GLU A 289 0.65 14.57 2.82
C GLU A 289 -0.33 15.73 2.53
N THR A 290 -0.43 16.14 1.27
CA THR A 290 -1.24 17.30 0.85
C THR A 290 -2.74 17.04 1.00
N TRP A 291 -3.23 15.91 0.48
CA TRP A 291 -4.65 15.55 0.58
C TRP A 291 -5.03 15.11 1.98
N GLY A 292 -4.13 14.45 2.71
CA GLY A 292 -4.30 14.17 4.13
C GLY A 292 -4.48 15.43 4.96
N LYS A 293 -3.66 16.47 4.72
CA LYS A 293 -3.79 17.77 5.38
C LYS A 293 -5.16 18.42 5.10
N ARG A 294 -5.67 18.34 3.86
CA ARG A 294 -7.01 18.80 3.50
C ARG A 294 -8.11 18.05 4.27
N ALA A 295 -7.85 16.79 4.66
CA ALA A 295 -8.74 15.97 5.48
C ALA A 295 -8.54 16.15 7.01
N GLY A 296 -7.67 17.07 7.43
CA GLY A 296 -7.39 17.36 8.83
C GLY A 296 -6.31 16.48 9.46
N LEU A 297 -5.49 15.80 8.65
CA LEU A 297 -4.32 15.07 9.10
C LEU A 297 -3.09 15.98 9.18
N GLU A 298 -2.20 15.68 10.12
CA GLU A 298 -0.88 16.29 10.25
C GLU A 298 0.18 15.24 9.98
N THR A 299 1.20 15.55 9.18
CA THR A 299 2.34 14.64 8.96
C THR A 299 3.22 14.63 10.21
N VAL A 300 3.42 13.44 10.80
CA VAL A 300 4.37 13.20 11.88
C VAL A 300 5.77 13.04 11.31
N GLY A 301 5.92 12.26 10.25
CA GLY A 301 7.18 12.08 9.55
C GLY A 301 7.11 11.03 8.45
N MET A 302 8.19 10.97 7.67
CA MET A 302 8.40 9.97 6.62
C MET A 302 9.84 9.47 6.69
N THR A 303 10.03 8.16 6.55
CA THR A 303 11.35 7.51 6.58
C THR A 303 11.35 6.26 5.68
N SER A 304 12.51 5.69 5.39
CA SER A 304 12.58 4.40 4.68
C SER A 304 12.16 3.24 5.58
N GLN A 305 11.68 2.16 4.99
CA GLN A 305 11.34 0.94 5.74
C GLN A 305 12.54 0.42 6.55
N THR A 306 13.75 0.49 6.00
CA THR A 306 14.97 0.15 6.71
C THR A 306 15.10 0.92 8.01
N SER A 307 15.08 2.25 7.93
CA SER A 307 15.23 3.12 9.10
C SER A 307 14.14 2.87 10.12
N PHE A 308 12.90 2.70 9.65
CA PHE A 308 11.73 2.43 10.47
C PHE A 308 11.88 1.11 11.27
N LEU A 309 12.17 0.00 10.58
CA LEU A 309 12.28 -1.31 11.23
C LEU A 309 13.48 -1.40 12.17
N LEU A 310 14.62 -0.82 11.79
CA LEU A 310 15.79 -0.79 12.66
C LEU A 310 15.57 0.07 13.90
N ALA A 311 14.91 1.21 13.77
CA ALA A 311 14.56 2.05 14.93
C ALA A 311 13.64 1.30 15.91
N LEU A 312 12.62 0.61 15.42
CA LEU A 312 11.72 -0.20 16.25
C LEU A 312 12.39 -1.39 16.93
N GLY A 313 13.35 -2.03 16.23
CA GLY A 313 14.09 -3.16 16.77
C GLY A 313 15.26 -2.80 17.70
N ARG A 314 15.70 -1.53 17.72
CA ARG A 314 16.88 -1.10 18.47
C ARG A 314 16.74 -1.29 19.97
N GLY A 315 15.56 -1.03 20.51
CA GLY A 315 15.33 -1.06 21.97
C GLY A 315 15.52 -2.44 22.62
N ASN A 316 15.44 -3.52 21.84
CA ASN A 316 15.66 -4.89 22.30
C ASN A 316 16.66 -5.67 21.43
N GLU A 317 17.52 -4.96 20.67
CA GLU A 317 18.55 -5.57 19.81
C GLU A 317 17.95 -6.56 18.78
N LEU A 318 16.73 -6.29 18.29
CA LEU A 318 15.97 -7.17 17.41
C LEU A 318 15.70 -8.58 18.01
N ALA A 319 15.62 -8.70 19.33
CA ALA A 319 15.35 -9.97 20.00
C ALA A 319 14.05 -10.65 19.51
N ASP A 320 13.05 -9.84 19.08
CA ASP A 320 11.80 -10.33 18.50
C ASP A 320 11.96 -11.12 17.19
N LEU A 321 13.16 -11.09 16.60
CA LEU A 321 13.50 -11.89 15.42
C LEU A 321 13.45 -13.40 15.74
N HIS A 322 13.76 -13.77 16.97
CA HIS A 322 13.90 -15.15 17.40
C HIS A 322 12.72 -15.62 18.25
N GLU A 323 12.44 -16.93 18.18
CA GLU A 323 11.48 -17.60 19.05
C GLU A 323 12.19 -18.52 20.04
N PRO A 324 11.65 -18.72 21.24
CA PRO A 324 12.20 -19.67 22.18
C PRO A 324 12.31 -21.08 21.56
N GLY A 325 13.48 -21.72 21.73
CA GLY A 325 13.70 -23.07 21.24
C GLY A 325 14.14 -23.21 19.78
N GLN A 326 14.32 -22.10 19.06
CA GLN A 326 14.87 -22.14 17.70
C GLN A 326 16.32 -22.69 17.67
N THR A 327 16.57 -23.53 16.67
CA THR A 327 17.92 -24.03 16.35
C THR A 327 18.79 -22.92 15.77
N GLU A 328 20.12 -23.09 15.80
CA GLU A 328 21.07 -22.14 15.16
C GLU A 328 20.78 -21.93 13.66
N LEU A 329 20.33 -22.98 12.96
CA LEU A 329 19.99 -22.91 11.54
C LEU A 329 18.73 -22.04 11.32
N GLU A 330 17.70 -22.16 12.15
CA GLU A 330 16.50 -21.35 12.09
C GLU A 330 16.80 -19.88 12.40
N GLN A 331 17.64 -19.62 13.41
CA GLN A 331 18.10 -18.28 13.72
C GLN A 331 18.92 -17.65 12.57
N ALA A 332 19.78 -18.44 11.90
CA ALA A 332 20.53 -17.98 10.76
C ALA A 332 19.60 -17.65 9.57
N ARG A 333 18.55 -18.44 9.33
CA ARG A 333 17.52 -18.17 8.32
C ARG A 333 16.74 -16.89 8.65
N ALA A 334 16.32 -16.70 9.90
CA ALA A 334 15.64 -15.50 10.35
C ALA A 334 16.48 -14.24 10.11
N ARG A 335 17.78 -14.27 10.42
CA ARG A 335 18.71 -13.17 10.11
C ARG A 335 18.83 -12.89 8.61
N LEU A 336 18.85 -13.92 7.78
CA LEU A 336 18.88 -13.75 6.32
C LEU A 336 17.58 -13.13 5.79
N GLN A 337 16.44 -13.56 6.31
CA GLN A 337 15.14 -12.98 5.97
C GLN A 337 15.01 -11.53 6.43
N LEU A 338 15.50 -11.19 7.63
CA LEU A 338 15.56 -9.80 8.08
C LEU A 338 16.37 -8.93 7.10
N LYS A 339 17.49 -9.45 6.58
CA LYS A 339 18.28 -8.72 5.56
C LYS A 339 17.47 -8.37 4.33
N THR A 340 16.57 -9.25 3.86
CA THR A 340 15.69 -8.96 2.72
C THR A 340 14.77 -7.77 3.00
N LEU A 341 14.31 -7.61 4.25
CA LEU A 341 13.44 -6.50 4.66
C LEU A 341 14.16 -5.16 4.79
N ILE A 342 15.47 -5.17 5.14
CA ILE A 342 16.20 -3.95 5.52
C ILE A 342 17.32 -3.55 4.54
N TYR A 343 17.77 -4.42 3.64
CA TYR A 343 18.86 -4.05 2.72
C TYR A 343 18.33 -3.26 1.51
N PRO A 344 19.16 -2.30 1.00
CA PRO A 344 18.80 -1.46 -0.16
C PRO A 344 18.48 -2.26 -1.42
N GLU A 345 19.26 -3.33 -1.67
CA GLU A 345 19.04 -4.24 -2.82
C GLU A 345 17.78 -5.10 -2.67
N GLY A 346 17.22 -5.17 -1.46
CA GLY A 346 15.95 -5.83 -1.15
C GLY A 346 14.78 -4.85 -1.16
N MET A 347 14.01 -4.86 -0.07
CA MET A 347 12.82 -4.01 0.10
C MET A 347 13.11 -2.71 0.87
N GLY A 348 14.24 -2.60 1.54
CA GLY A 348 14.47 -1.64 2.61
C GLY A 348 14.42 -0.17 2.21
N GLU A 349 15.06 0.24 1.11
CA GLU A 349 15.09 1.65 0.68
C GLU A 349 14.05 2.02 -0.36
N ARG A 350 13.49 1.02 -1.05
CA ARG A 350 12.43 1.24 -2.05
C ARG A 350 11.09 1.55 -1.41
N PHE A 351 10.86 1.02 -0.21
CA PHE A 351 9.66 1.28 0.57
C PHE A 351 9.83 2.48 1.46
N GLN A 352 8.81 3.30 1.49
CA GLN A 352 8.69 4.45 2.38
C GLN A 352 7.60 4.19 3.42
N VAL A 353 7.81 4.74 4.61
CA VAL A 353 6.85 4.72 5.72
C VAL A 353 6.45 6.16 6.02
N LEU A 354 5.20 6.50 5.75
CA LEU A 354 4.60 7.79 6.11
C LEU A 354 3.68 7.59 7.32
N ILE A 355 3.86 8.42 8.34
CA ILE A 355 2.93 8.48 9.48
C ILE A 355 2.28 9.87 9.51
N GLN A 356 0.95 9.86 9.52
CA GLN A 356 0.12 11.04 9.71
C GLN A 356 -0.74 10.86 10.97
N GLN A 357 -1.17 11.95 11.57
CA GLN A 357 -1.94 11.94 12.83
C GLN A 357 -3.14 12.88 12.77
N LYS A 358 -4.09 12.65 13.67
CA LYS A 358 -5.24 13.53 13.88
C LYS A 358 -5.65 13.52 15.35
N GLY A 359 -5.84 14.72 15.92
CA GLY A 359 -6.32 14.86 17.29
C GLY A 359 -5.39 14.28 18.36
N THR A 360 -4.10 14.14 18.06
CA THR A 360 -3.07 13.69 19.00
C THR A 360 -2.19 14.87 19.41
N GLY A 361 -1.45 14.76 20.51
CA GLY A 361 -0.35 15.68 20.80
C GLY A 361 0.87 15.44 19.91
N SER A 362 1.89 16.29 19.99
CA SER A 362 3.17 16.08 19.31
C SER A 362 3.88 14.89 19.95
N ALA A 363 3.81 13.73 19.29
CA ALA A 363 4.49 12.51 19.72
C ALA A 363 5.73 12.27 18.86
N GLN A 364 6.85 11.95 19.52
CA GLN A 364 7.99 11.36 18.83
C GLN A 364 7.77 9.85 18.81
N LEU A 365 7.50 9.29 17.65
CA LEU A 365 7.33 7.85 17.47
C LEU A 365 8.69 7.17 17.23
N THR A 366 8.93 6.05 17.90
CA THR A 366 10.18 5.30 17.83
C THR A 366 10.58 4.97 16.41
N GLY A 367 9.63 4.52 15.56
CA GLY A 367 9.90 4.19 14.16
C GLY A 367 10.38 5.35 13.29
N LEU A 368 10.17 6.61 13.73
CA LEU A 368 10.65 7.83 13.05
C LEU A 368 11.89 8.46 13.70
N ALA A 369 12.41 7.87 14.80
CA ALA A 369 13.49 8.49 15.59
C ALA A 369 14.84 8.56 14.87
N GLY A 370 14.95 8.03 13.67
CA GLY A 370 16.23 7.98 12.92
C GLY A 370 17.26 7.03 13.54
N ILE A 371 18.18 6.54 12.71
CA ILE A 371 19.36 5.80 13.19
C ILE A 371 20.48 6.84 13.32
N ALA A 372 20.71 7.34 14.54
CA ALA A 372 21.86 8.20 14.84
C ALA A 372 23.13 7.38 14.91
#